data_43c812f4012998fc8325d83b8c8f249d
#
_entry.id   43c812f4012998fc8325d83b8c8f249d
#
_cell.length_a   1.000
_cell.length_b   1.000
_cell.length_c   1.000
_cell.angle_alpha   90.00
_cell.angle_beta   90.00
_cell.angle_gamma   90.00
#
_symmetry.space_group_name_H-M   'P 1'
#
loop_
_entity.id
_entity.type
_entity.pdbx_description
1 polymer ?
#
loop_
_entity_poly.entity_id
_entity_poly.type
_entity_poly.pdbx_seq_one_letter_code
_entity_poly.pdbx_strand_id
1 'polypeptide(L)'
;LIVSRGLGDVYKRQLLNLSFINIIDLMNSLNNSELDSIKTDLFKNYKVSGYDEALNENSKVRLSYKKFLNWFKDQEYSDLSKKHLDANKLFKITGITFNVYGNKQDREKLIPFDMVPRIISAKEWQKVEKGVSQRIRAINSFLNDIYHSQEIIKSNILPLELVYNNPAFLFQMIGFRPPNNIYNHISGIDLIKTKGSEFFVLEDNVRVPSGISYMMKNIDIMINLFPELFSKLSIRNSKLYPLNLSKMLRKSSSSNKKNPIVSILTPGVNNSAFFEHSYLADQMGVELVEGIDLSVRNGYLAMRTIDGWKNIDVLYRRIDDEYIDPLWFKEDSLLGVP
;
A
#
# COMPACT_ATOMS: atom_id res chain seq x y z
N LEU A 1 -11.21 1.50 18.55
CA LEU A 1 -9.97 1.03 19.24
C LEU A 1 -9.39 -0.28 18.66
N ILE A 2 -9.95 -0.82 17.59
CA ILE A 2 -9.50 -2.06 16.94
C ILE A 2 -8.64 -1.80 15.69
N VAL A 3 -8.60 -0.58 15.16
CA VAL A 3 -7.98 -0.25 13.87
C VAL A 3 -6.45 -0.08 13.92
N SER A 4 -5.83 0.02 15.10
CA SER A 4 -4.39 0.27 15.20
C SER A 4 -3.52 -0.96 15.47
N ARG A 5 -4.10 -2.15 15.65
CA ARG A 5 -3.33 -3.36 15.98
C ARG A 5 -2.66 -4.06 14.79
N GLY A 6 -3.21 -3.93 13.59
CA GLY A 6 -2.73 -4.68 12.42
C GLY A 6 -1.33 -4.29 11.94
N LEU A 7 -1.05 -3.00 11.77
CA LEU A 7 0.22 -2.52 11.23
C LEU A 7 1.39 -2.65 12.21
N GLY A 8 1.16 -2.38 13.52
CA GLY A 8 2.22 -2.46 14.53
C GLY A 8 2.74 -3.87 14.81
N ASP A 9 1.88 -4.87 14.78
CA ASP A 9 2.25 -6.26 15.09
C ASP A 9 2.84 -7.00 13.88
N VAL A 10 2.40 -6.68 12.66
CA VAL A 10 3.01 -7.20 11.43
C VAL A 10 4.43 -6.67 11.28
N TYR A 11 4.66 -5.37 11.55
CA TYR A 11 6.01 -4.78 11.54
C TYR A 11 6.91 -5.38 12.61
N LYS A 12 6.42 -5.62 13.83
CA LYS A 12 7.22 -6.26 14.90
C LYS A 12 7.62 -7.70 14.59
N ARG A 13 6.78 -8.45 13.89
CA ARG A 13 7.08 -9.85 13.51
C ARG A 13 7.99 -9.96 12.29
N GLN A 14 7.93 -9.02 11.36
CA GLN A 14 8.86 -8.96 10.23
C GLN A 14 10.26 -8.49 10.63
N LEU A 15 10.40 -7.65 11.67
CA LEU A 15 11.69 -7.22 12.23
C LEU A 15 12.47 -8.35 12.96
N LEU A 16 11.83 -9.49 13.23
CA LEU A 16 12.50 -10.64 13.88
C LEU A 16 13.18 -11.61 12.89
N ASN A 17 12.99 -11.44 11.60
CA ASN A 17 13.72 -12.20 10.59
C ASN A 17 14.84 -11.31 10.03
N LEU A 18 16.07 -11.52 10.56
CA LEU A 18 17.37 -11.03 10.09
C LEU A 18 17.26 -9.97 8.97
N SER A 19 16.89 -8.75 9.35
CA SER A 19 16.95 -7.62 8.46
C SER A 19 18.43 -7.33 8.17
N PHE A 20 18.72 -6.78 7.01
CA PHE A 20 20.08 -6.30 6.65
C PHE A 20 20.66 -5.36 7.71
N ILE A 21 19.82 -4.69 8.52
CA ILE A 21 20.20 -3.91 9.71
C ILE A 21 20.98 -4.78 10.70
N ASN A 22 20.56 -6.00 10.98
CA ASN A 22 21.30 -6.92 11.85
C ASN A 22 22.61 -7.39 11.21
N ILE A 23 22.68 -7.50 9.90
CA ILE A 23 23.92 -7.79 9.17
C ILE A 23 24.86 -6.59 9.22
N ILE A 24 24.36 -5.36 9.03
CA ILE A 24 25.15 -4.13 9.18
C ILE A 24 25.65 -3.94 10.62
N ASP A 25 24.79 -4.14 11.61
CA ASP A 25 25.17 -4.04 13.04
C ASP A 25 26.18 -5.13 13.43
N LEU A 26 26.02 -6.35 12.92
CA LEU A 26 26.99 -7.42 13.08
C LEU A 26 28.34 -7.08 12.40
N MET A 27 28.29 -6.54 11.18
CA MET A 27 29.50 -6.14 10.42
C MET A 27 30.19 -4.93 11.05
N ASN A 28 29.47 -3.99 11.68
CA ASN A 28 30.02 -2.88 12.45
C ASN A 28 30.79 -3.32 13.70
N SER A 29 30.51 -4.52 14.21
CA SER A 29 31.20 -5.13 15.36
C SER A 29 32.45 -5.93 14.99
N LEU A 30 32.72 -6.14 13.69
CA LEU A 30 33.83 -6.94 13.17
C LEU A 30 35.02 -6.05 12.76
N ASN A 31 36.24 -6.58 12.89
CA ASN A 31 37.45 -5.89 12.43
C ASN A 31 37.68 -6.11 10.92
N ASN A 32 38.58 -5.32 10.31
CA ASN A 32 38.85 -5.34 8.87
C ASN A 32 39.28 -6.71 8.33
N SER A 33 40.00 -7.53 9.11
CA SER A 33 40.46 -8.86 8.67
C SER A 33 39.32 -9.91 8.68
N GLU A 34 38.33 -9.73 9.54
CA GLU A 34 37.11 -10.54 9.58
C GLU A 34 36.15 -10.16 8.44
N LEU A 35 36.11 -8.87 8.08
CA LEU A 35 35.33 -8.36 6.93
C LEU A 35 35.84 -8.92 5.59
N ASP A 36 37.15 -9.04 5.40
CA ASP A 36 37.73 -9.62 4.18
C ASP A 36 37.45 -11.12 4.03
N SER A 37 37.29 -11.84 5.14
CA SER A 37 36.90 -13.25 5.11
C SER A 37 35.41 -13.46 4.73
N ILE A 38 34.55 -12.45 4.96
CA ILE A 38 33.10 -12.48 4.62
C ILE A 38 32.90 -12.23 3.13
N LYS A 39 33.81 -11.50 2.44
CA LYS A 39 33.72 -11.26 0.98
C LYS A 39 33.71 -12.55 0.15
N THR A 40 34.24 -13.66 0.67
CA THR A 40 34.33 -14.90 -0.08
C THR A 40 33.07 -15.76 -0.04
N ASP A 41 32.21 -15.61 0.96
CA ASP A 41 30.92 -16.32 1.01
C ASP A 41 29.91 -15.61 1.92
N LEU A 42 29.16 -14.65 1.36
CA LEU A 42 28.12 -13.87 2.04
C LEU A 42 27.09 -14.71 2.81
N PHE A 43 26.94 -15.99 2.47
CA PHE A 43 25.96 -16.88 3.05
C PHE A 43 26.55 -18.07 3.81
N LYS A 44 27.88 -18.10 4.04
CA LYS A 44 28.55 -19.25 4.65
C LYS A 44 27.95 -19.68 5.98
N ASN A 45 27.52 -18.73 6.79
CA ASN A 45 26.94 -18.94 8.10
C ASN A 45 25.41 -18.75 8.11
N TYR A 46 24.81 -18.41 6.96
CA TYR A 46 23.36 -18.22 6.87
C TYR A 46 22.64 -19.55 6.75
N LYS A 47 21.76 -19.82 7.71
CA LYS A 47 20.91 -21.01 7.69
C LYS A 47 19.51 -20.62 7.23
N VAL A 48 19.08 -21.17 6.11
CA VAL A 48 17.72 -21.00 5.60
C VAL A 48 16.74 -21.60 6.61
N SER A 49 15.93 -20.74 7.24
CA SER A 49 14.82 -21.16 8.11
C SER A 49 13.49 -20.79 7.44
N GLY A 50 12.74 -21.78 7.02
CA GLY A 50 11.49 -21.55 6.31
C GLY A 50 11.66 -21.35 4.82
N TYR A 51 10.80 -20.53 4.19
CA TYR A 51 10.94 -20.15 2.78
C TYR A 51 11.83 -18.92 2.67
N ASP A 52 12.89 -19.02 1.88
CA ASP A 52 13.78 -17.91 1.55
C ASP A 52 13.61 -17.55 0.07
N GLU A 53 13.46 -16.26 -0.24
CA GLU A 53 13.22 -15.79 -1.61
C GLU A 53 14.50 -15.73 -2.46
N ALA A 54 15.67 -15.58 -1.81
CA ALA A 54 16.98 -15.51 -2.48
C ALA A 54 17.64 -16.88 -2.62
N LEU A 55 17.51 -17.73 -1.60
CA LEU A 55 18.14 -19.05 -1.56
C LEU A 55 17.08 -20.17 -1.59
N ASN A 56 17.44 -21.29 -2.16
CA ASN A 56 16.63 -22.51 -2.08
C ASN A 56 17.04 -23.34 -0.83
N GLU A 57 16.34 -24.44 -0.58
CA GLU A 57 16.58 -25.34 0.56
C GLU A 57 18.01 -25.91 0.61
N ASN A 58 18.71 -25.93 -0.51
CA ASN A 58 20.10 -26.37 -0.62
C ASN A 58 21.09 -25.19 -0.58
N SER A 59 20.66 -24.03 -0.07
CA SER A 59 21.45 -22.78 -0.01
C SER A 59 21.97 -22.30 -1.38
N LYS A 60 21.34 -22.74 -2.49
CA LYS A 60 21.68 -22.26 -3.83
C LYS A 60 20.82 -21.05 -4.18
N VAL A 61 21.47 -20.05 -4.81
CA VAL A 61 20.81 -18.82 -5.26
C VAL A 61 19.72 -19.11 -6.28
N ARG A 62 18.51 -18.61 -6.00
CA ARG A 62 17.37 -18.68 -6.93
C ARG A 62 17.62 -17.81 -8.16
N LEU A 63 17.06 -18.23 -9.30
CA LEU A 63 17.29 -17.58 -10.59
C LEU A 63 16.94 -16.08 -10.57
N SER A 64 15.86 -15.70 -9.88
CA SER A 64 15.40 -14.32 -9.74
C SER A 64 16.42 -13.40 -9.06
N TYR A 65 17.22 -13.94 -8.14
CA TYR A 65 18.21 -13.18 -7.39
C TYR A 65 19.64 -13.23 -7.96
N LYS A 66 19.92 -14.07 -8.98
CA LYS A 66 21.29 -14.22 -9.52
C LYS A 66 21.91 -12.90 -9.93
N LYS A 67 21.17 -12.04 -10.67
CA LYS A 67 21.71 -10.75 -11.14
C LYS A 67 22.00 -9.81 -9.99
N PHE A 68 21.07 -9.73 -9.02
CA PHE A 68 21.24 -8.91 -7.83
C PHE A 68 22.45 -9.35 -7.01
N LEU A 69 22.52 -10.63 -6.66
CA LEU A 69 23.60 -11.16 -5.81
C LEU A 69 24.96 -11.12 -6.50
N ASN A 70 25.03 -11.30 -7.83
CA ASN A 70 26.29 -11.11 -8.55
C ASN A 70 26.77 -9.66 -8.46
N TRP A 71 25.88 -8.69 -8.66
CA TRP A 71 26.23 -7.28 -8.47
C TRP A 71 26.60 -6.98 -7.01
N PHE A 72 25.84 -7.51 -6.04
CA PHE A 72 26.02 -7.24 -4.60
C PHE A 72 27.38 -7.74 -4.07
N LYS A 73 27.86 -8.87 -4.55
CA LYS A 73 29.18 -9.41 -4.19
C LYS A 73 30.35 -8.49 -4.56
N ASP A 74 30.16 -7.69 -5.59
CA ASP A 74 31.20 -6.77 -6.09
C ASP A 74 31.17 -5.41 -5.35
N GLN A 75 30.26 -5.22 -4.38
CA GLN A 75 30.14 -3.98 -3.63
C GLN A 75 31.06 -3.97 -2.41
N GLU A 76 31.69 -2.83 -2.15
CA GLU A 76 32.43 -2.61 -0.91
C GLU A 76 31.47 -2.28 0.25
N TYR A 77 31.75 -2.81 1.43
CA TYR A 77 30.92 -2.57 2.62
C TYR A 77 30.81 -1.07 2.95
N SER A 78 31.92 -0.34 2.89
CA SER A 78 31.96 1.10 3.13
C SER A 78 30.97 1.88 2.23
N ASP A 79 30.88 1.48 0.96
CA ASP A 79 29.98 2.11 -0.01
C ASP A 79 28.52 1.75 0.28
N LEU A 80 28.23 0.50 0.63
CA LEU A 80 26.89 0.08 1.03
C LEU A 80 26.43 0.80 2.30
N SER A 81 27.31 0.91 3.31
CA SER A 81 27.02 1.64 4.54
C SER A 81 26.73 3.12 4.28
N LYS A 82 27.54 3.77 3.44
CA LYS A 82 27.31 5.16 3.02
C LYS A 82 25.98 5.31 2.29
N LYS A 83 25.67 4.43 1.33
CA LYS A 83 24.42 4.43 0.58
C LYS A 83 23.20 4.21 1.49
N HIS A 84 23.30 3.39 2.54
CA HIS A 84 22.25 3.23 3.54
C HIS A 84 21.99 4.54 4.31
N LEU A 85 23.05 5.23 4.75
CA LEU A 85 22.91 6.55 5.39
C LEU A 85 22.29 7.59 4.45
N ASP A 86 22.68 7.57 3.18
CA ASP A 86 22.12 8.47 2.17
C ASP A 86 20.66 8.15 1.88
N ALA A 87 20.24 6.87 1.89
CA ALA A 87 18.83 6.49 1.83
C ALA A 87 18.03 7.13 2.97
N ASN A 88 18.50 6.98 4.21
CA ASN A 88 17.82 7.56 5.38
C ASN A 88 17.70 9.08 5.28
N LYS A 89 18.74 9.77 4.77
CA LYS A 89 18.69 11.21 4.50
C LYS A 89 17.65 11.55 3.43
N LEU A 90 17.59 10.78 2.32
CA LEU A 90 16.62 10.99 1.26
C LEU A 90 15.19 10.79 1.78
N PHE A 91 14.91 9.75 2.57
CA PHE A 91 13.60 9.56 3.21
C PHE A 91 13.21 10.76 4.07
N LYS A 92 14.15 11.27 4.87
CA LYS A 92 13.91 12.43 5.74
C LYS A 92 13.65 13.72 4.95
N ILE A 93 14.47 14.01 3.93
CA ILE A 93 14.35 15.22 3.11
C ILE A 93 13.06 15.20 2.28
N THR A 94 12.65 14.04 1.79
CA THR A 94 11.42 13.90 0.99
C THR A 94 10.16 13.78 1.84
N GLY A 95 10.27 13.85 3.18
CA GLY A 95 9.13 13.78 4.08
C GLY A 95 8.39 12.43 4.06
N ILE A 96 9.10 11.36 3.70
CA ILE A 96 8.53 10.01 3.67
C ILE A 96 8.52 9.46 5.09
N THR A 97 7.56 9.92 5.87
CA THR A 97 7.37 9.56 7.27
C THR A 97 5.98 8.96 7.46
N PHE A 98 5.79 8.26 8.55
CA PHE A 98 4.46 7.86 8.99
C PHE A 98 4.23 8.29 10.44
N ASN A 99 3.02 8.73 10.72
CA ASN A 99 2.65 9.14 12.06
C ASN A 99 2.27 7.93 12.92
N VAL A 100 2.87 7.81 14.10
CA VAL A 100 2.52 6.78 15.08
C VAL A 100 1.56 7.37 16.11
N TYR A 101 0.36 6.81 16.17
CA TYR A 101 -0.62 7.21 17.17
C TYR A 101 -0.20 6.78 18.57
N GLY A 102 -0.26 7.69 19.54
CA GLY A 102 -0.12 7.38 20.96
C GLY A 102 1.18 7.81 21.65
N ASN A 103 2.20 8.26 20.94
CA ASN A 103 3.44 8.76 21.54
C ASN A 103 3.62 10.28 21.25
N LYS A 104 3.61 11.10 22.30
CA LYS A 104 3.75 12.55 22.14
C LYS A 104 5.15 13.01 21.75
N GLN A 105 6.18 12.20 21.94
CA GLN A 105 7.59 12.55 21.72
C GLN A 105 8.17 12.09 20.37
N ASP A 106 7.59 11.04 19.74
CA ASP A 106 8.08 10.49 18.44
C ASP A 106 6.90 10.30 17.48
N ARG A 107 6.29 11.42 17.03
CA ARG A 107 5.14 11.34 16.13
C ARG A 107 5.49 10.90 14.71
N GLU A 108 6.66 11.29 14.23
CA GLU A 108 7.09 10.96 12.87
C GLU A 108 8.22 9.94 12.89
N LYS A 109 8.01 8.79 12.27
CA LYS A 109 9.05 7.77 12.07
C LYS A 109 9.37 7.63 10.60
N LEU A 110 10.66 7.46 10.32
CA LEU A 110 11.10 7.05 8.98
C LEU A 110 10.67 5.62 8.73
N ILE A 111 10.31 5.33 7.48
CA ILE A 111 10.07 3.96 7.04
C ILE A 111 11.41 3.23 6.98
N PRO A 112 11.55 2.06 7.63
CA PRO A 112 12.75 1.26 7.52
C PRO A 112 13.03 0.91 6.05
N PHE A 113 14.24 1.21 5.59
CA PHE A 113 14.66 0.94 4.23
C PHE A 113 15.64 -0.24 4.21
N ASP A 114 15.30 -1.27 3.45
CA ASP A 114 16.16 -2.40 3.16
C ASP A 114 16.75 -2.26 1.76
N MET A 115 18.09 -2.32 1.67
CA MET A 115 18.80 -2.26 0.39
C MET A 115 18.68 -3.54 -0.43
N VAL A 116 18.27 -4.65 0.19
CA VAL A 116 18.00 -5.91 -0.52
C VAL A 116 16.57 -5.91 -1.04
N PRO A 117 16.34 -5.73 -2.35
CA PRO A 117 14.99 -5.65 -2.87
C PRO A 117 14.31 -7.02 -2.84
N ARG A 118 13.02 -7.04 -2.56
CA ARG A 118 12.21 -8.23 -2.79
C ARG A 118 11.97 -8.40 -4.29
N ILE A 119 12.49 -9.48 -4.88
CA ILE A 119 12.43 -9.72 -6.32
C ILE A 119 11.40 -10.81 -6.63
N ILE A 120 10.31 -10.41 -7.28
CA ILE A 120 9.25 -11.30 -7.75
C ILE A 120 9.40 -11.46 -9.27
N SER A 121 9.51 -12.69 -9.75
CA SER A 121 9.64 -12.95 -11.19
C SER A 121 8.34 -12.62 -11.94
N ALA A 122 8.44 -12.27 -13.22
CA ALA A 122 7.27 -11.98 -14.06
C ALA A 122 6.27 -13.17 -14.09
N LYS A 123 6.77 -14.39 -14.10
CA LYS A 123 5.93 -15.61 -14.09
C LYS A 123 5.14 -15.76 -12.78
N GLU A 124 5.78 -15.49 -11.64
CA GLU A 124 5.12 -15.50 -10.34
C GLU A 124 4.10 -14.37 -10.25
N TRP A 125 4.48 -13.16 -10.69
CA TRP A 125 3.59 -12.01 -10.67
C TRP A 125 2.33 -12.23 -11.53
N GLN A 126 2.44 -12.85 -12.70
CA GLN A 126 1.28 -13.20 -13.53
C GLN A 126 0.28 -14.11 -12.80
N LYS A 127 0.77 -15.08 -12.02
CA LYS A 127 -0.11 -15.93 -11.19
C LYS A 127 -0.82 -15.11 -10.10
N VAL A 128 -0.06 -14.26 -9.40
CA VAL A 128 -0.61 -13.36 -8.38
C VAL A 128 -1.67 -12.45 -9.00
N GLU A 129 -1.35 -11.76 -10.09
CA GLU A 129 -2.25 -10.84 -10.78
C GLU A 129 -3.56 -11.51 -11.22
N LYS A 130 -3.48 -12.74 -11.74
CA LYS A 130 -4.67 -13.53 -12.09
C LYS A 130 -5.50 -13.88 -10.86
N GLY A 131 -4.87 -14.34 -9.79
CA GLY A 131 -5.53 -14.73 -8.54
C GLY A 131 -6.21 -13.55 -7.85
N VAL A 132 -5.50 -12.43 -7.66
CA VAL A 132 -6.08 -11.23 -7.01
C VAL A 132 -7.17 -10.61 -7.88
N SER A 133 -7.05 -10.64 -9.19
CA SER A 133 -8.11 -10.17 -10.11
C SER A 133 -9.39 -11.00 -9.99
N GLN A 134 -9.27 -12.33 -9.83
CA GLN A 134 -10.42 -13.21 -9.56
C GLN A 134 -11.05 -12.89 -8.21
N ARG A 135 -10.22 -12.71 -7.17
CA ARG A 135 -10.67 -12.42 -5.80
C ARG A 135 -11.45 -11.11 -5.73
N ILE A 136 -10.94 -10.03 -6.35
CA ILE A 136 -11.63 -8.73 -6.38
C ILE A 136 -12.98 -8.82 -7.10
N ARG A 137 -13.08 -9.60 -8.18
CA ARG A 137 -14.37 -9.85 -8.84
C ARG A 137 -15.35 -10.59 -7.93
N ALA A 138 -14.87 -11.59 -7.19
CA ALA A 138 -15.68 -12.32 -6.21
C ALA A 138 -16.17 -11.40 -5.08
N ILE A 139 -15.32 -10.53 -4.54
CA ILE A 139 -15.68 -9.54 -3.52
C ILE A 139 -16.77 -8.60 -4.05
N ASN A 140 -16.61 -8.05 -5.26
CA ASN A 140 -17.65 -7.17 -5.85
C ASN A 140 -18.95 -7.91 -6.13
N SER A 141 -18.92 -9.18 -6.56
CA SER A 141 -20.12 -10.00 -6.73
C SER A 141 -20.81 -10.29 -5.40
N PHE A 142 -20.03 -10.56 -4.35
CA PHE A 142 -20.57 -10.75 -2.99
C PHE A 142 -21.25 -9.49 -2.46
N LEU A 143 -20.60 -8.32 -2.60
CA LEU A 143 -21.17 -7.04 -2.18
C LEU A 143 -22.47 -6.74 -2.96
N ASN A 144 -22.47 -6.96 -4.27
CA ASN A 144 -23.68 -6.80 -5.06
C ASN A 144 -24.80 -7.73 -4.58
N ASP A 145 -24.50 -8.97 -4.22
CA ASP A 145 -25.50 -9.92 -3.74
C ASP A 145 -26.08 -9.51 -2.38
N ILE A 146 -25.25 -9.23 -1.38
CA ILE A 146 -25.73 -8.93 -0.02
C ILE A 146 -26.53 -7.62 0.08
N TYR A 147 -26.29 -6.66 -0.82
CA TYR A 147 -27.08 -5.42 -0.88
C TYR A 147 -28.32 -5.50 -1.78
N HIS A 148 -28.57 -6.63 -2.48
CA HIS A 148 -29.71 -6.79 -3.40
C HIS A 148 -30.43 -8.12 -3.22
N SER A 149 -30.03 -9.15 -3.99
CA SER A 149 -30.76 -10.42 -4.07
C SER A 149 -30.57 -11.30 -2.84
N GLN A 150 -29.43 -11.19 -2.16
CA GLN A 150 -29.07 -11.97 -0.96
C GLN A 150 -29.15 -13.50 -1.17
N GLU A 151 -28.80 -13.95 -2.38
CA GLU A 151 -28.85 -15.37 -2.73
C GLU A 151 -27.92 -16.24 -1.86
N ILE A 152 -26.77 -15.69 -1.46
CA ILE A 152 -25.82 -16.39 -0.58
C ILE A 152 -26.44 -16.67 0.80
N ILE A 153 -27.33 -15.80 1.28
CA ILE A 153 -28.06 -15.96 2.54
C ILE A 153 -29.25 -16.92 2.33
N LYS A 154 -30.08 -16.71 1.31
CA LYS A 154 -31.22 -17.56 0.97
C LYS A 154 -30.82 -19.02 0.73
N SER A 155 -29.65 -19.23 0.16
CA SER A 155 -29.07 -20.56 -0.08
C SER A 155 -28.42 -21.18 1.16
N ASN A 156 -28.51 -20.53 2.33
CA ASN A 156 -27.90 -20.99 3.58
C ASN A 156 -26.37 -21.21 3.52
N ILE A 157 -25.69 -20.54 2.58
CA ILE A 157 -24.22 -20.57 2.48
C ILE A 157 -23.60 -19.65 3.54
N LEU A 158 -24.24 -18.51 3.78
CA LEU A 158 -23.82 -17.54 4.79
C LEU A 158 -24.98 -17.27 5.76
N PRO A 159 -24.79 -17.42 7.09
CA PRO A 159 -25.76 -17.03 8.08
C PRO A 159 -26.08 -15.53 8.01
N LEU A 160 -27.36 -15.19 8.09
CA LEU A 160 -27.87 -13.81 8.04
C LEU A 160 -27.21 -12.91 9.08
N GLU A 161 -27.00 -13.44 10.26
CA GLU A 161 -26.45 -12.74 11.42
C GLU A 161 -25.01 -12.25 11.17
N LEU A 162 -24.23 -12.96 10.37
CA LEU A 162 -22.87 -12.56 10.02
C LEU A 162 -22.85 -11.30 9.13
N VAL A 163 -23.92 -11.05 8.39
CA VAL A 163 -24.08 -9.86 7.57
C VAL A 163 -24.71 -8.72 8.39
N TYR A 164 -25.87 -8.97 8.97
CA TYR A 164 -26.69 -7.90 9.57
C TYR A 164 -26.19 -7.43 10.94
N ASN A 165 -25.49 -8.28 11.69
CA ASN A 165 -24.83 -7.89 12.94
C ASN A 165 -23.43 -7.31 12.72
N ASN A 166 -22.96 -7.25 11.48
CA ASN A 166 -21.68 -6.63 11.18
C ASN A 166 -21.84 -5.09 11.14
N PRO A 167 -21.14 -4.33 11.99
CA PRO A 167 -21.26 -2.87 12.01
C PRO A 167 -20.80 -2.19 10.70
N ALA A 168 -20.06 -2.90 9.84
CA ALA A 168 -19.67 -2.40 8.53
C ALA A 168 -20.76 -2.59 7.46
N PHE A 169 -21.86 -3.31 7.77
CA PHE A 169 -22.98 -3.42 6.86
C PHE A 169 -23.87 -2.18 6.97
N LEU A 170 -23.96 -1.45 5.88
CA LEU A 170 -24.68 -0.17 5.82
C LEU A 170 -26.11 -0.41 5.31
N PHE A 171 -27.09 -0.52 6.21
CA PHE A 171 -28.50 -0.72 5.86
C PHE A 171 -29.02 0.33 4.89
N GLN A 172 -28.53 1.56 4.98
CA GLN A 172 -28.89 2.69 4.11
C GLN A 172 -28.53 2.45 2.64
N MET A 173 -27.60 1.50 2.39
CA MET A 173 -27.10 1.19 1.05
C MET A 173 -27.84 0.00 0.39
N ILE A 174 -28.81 -0.61 1.09
CA ILE A 174 -29.60 -1.70 0.49
C ILE A 174 -30.35 -1.18 -0.74
N GLY A 175 -30.20 -1.88 -1.86
CA GLY A 175 -30.82 -1.53 -3.15
C GLY A 175 -30.06 -0.49 -3.95
N PHE A 176 -29.06 0.19 -3.40
CA PHE A 176 -28.24 1.13 -4.13
C PHE A 176 -27.27 0.40 -5.08
N ARG A 177 -27.27 0.80 -6.36
CA ARG A 177 -26.36 0.27 -7.39
C ARG A 177 -25.32 1.29 -7.77
N PRO A 178 -24.04 1.07 -7.44
CA PRO A 178 -22.98 1.97 -7.88
C PRO A 178 -22.76 1.85 -9.40
N PRO A 179 -22.13 2.85 -10.03
CA PRO A 179 -21.77 2.79 -11.45
C PRO A 179 -21.00 1.49 -11.77
N ASN A 180 -21.39 0.83 -12.86
CA ASN A 180 -20.80 -0.43 -13.33
C ASN A 180 -20.90 -1.62 -12.33
N ASN A 181 -21.74 -1.53 -11.30
CA ASN A 181 -21.85 -2.49 -10.19
C ASN A 181 -20.49 -2.72 -9.47
N ILE A 182 -19.65 -1.70 -9.40
CA ILE A 182 -18.36 -1.78 -8.70
C ILE A 182 -18.51 -1.13 -7.33
N TYR A 183 -18.50 -1.95 -6.28
CA TYR A 183 -18.59 -1.53 -4.88
C TYR A 183 -17.21 -1.23 -4.30
N ASN A 184 -16.22 -2.02 -4.66
CA ASN A 184 -14.84 -1.82 -4.24
C ASN A 184 -13.96 -1.55 -5.47
N HIS A 185 -13.41 -0.35 -5.56
CA HIS A 185 -12.58 0.11 -6.68
C HIS A 185 -11.10 -0.13 -6.45
N ILE A 186 -10.64 -0.12 -5.19
CA ILE A 186 -9.24 -0.22 -4.80
C ILE A 186 -9.14 -1.19 -3.63
N SER A 187 -8.31 -2.21 -3.79
CA SER A 187 -8.08 -3.23 -2.78
C SER A 187 -6.59 -3.36 -2.49
N GLY A 188 -6.24 -3.46 -1.21
CA GLY A 188 -4.93 -3.87 -0.72
C GLY A 188 -5.02 -5.31 -0.26
N ILE A 189 -4.45 -6.24 -1.02
CA ILE A 189 -4.49 -7.66 -0.70
C ILE A 189 -3.13 -8.08 -0.16
N ASP A 190 -3.10 -8.46 1.11
CA ASP A 190 -1.88 -8.89 1.77
C ASP A 190 -1.58 -10.35 1.42
N LEU A 191 -0.36 -10.57 0.94
CA LEU A 191 0.09 -11.87 0.48
C LEU A 191 1.27 -12.37 1.28
N ILE A 192 1.25 -13.65 1.62
CA ILE A 192 2.41 -14.36 2.17
C ILE A 192 2.90 -15.40 1.17
N LYS A 193 4.20 -15.65 1.17
CA LYS A 193 4.83 -16.67 0.37
C LYS A 193 5.34 -17.80 1.27
N THR A 194 4.99 -19.03 0.95
CA THR A 194 5.31 -20.20 1.78
C THR A 194 6.28 -21.15 1.10
N LYS A 195 6.67 -22.21 1.79
CA LYS A 195 7.42 -23.32 1.22
C LYS A 195 6.69 -23.82 -0.04
N GLY A 196 7.40 -24.03 -1.13
CA GLY A 196 6.80 -24.37 -2.43
C GLY A 196 6.57 -23.20 -3.38
N SER A 197 6.96 -21.98 -2.99
CA SER A 197 6.84 -20.76 -3.82
C SER A 197 5.40 -20.35 -4.13
N GLU A 198 4.42 -20.74 -3.31
CA GLU A 198 3.03 -20.37 -3.49
C GLU A 198 2.68 -19.13 -2.66
N PHE A 199 1.85 -18.26 -3.24
CA PHE A 199 1.29 -17.10 -2.56
C PHE A 199 -0.07 -17.42 -1.99
N PHE A 200 -0.26 -17.04 -0.73
CA PHE A 200 -1.55 -17.13 -0.03
C PHE A 200 -2.00 -15.74 0.38
N VAL A 201 -3.30 -15.53 0.34
CA VAL A 201 -3.91 -14.31 0.86
C VAL A 201 -3.94 -14.39 2.37
N LEU A 202 -3.42 -13.36 3.03
CA LEU A 202 -3.49 -13.19 4.46
C LEU A 202 -4.74 -12.40 4.84
N GLU A 203 -4.96 -11.25 4.18
CA GLU A 203 -6.14 -10.42 4.37
C GLU A 203 -6.49 -9.58 3.13
N ASP A 204 -7.71 -9.07 3.10
CA ASP A 204 -8.21 -8.15 2.09
C ASP A 204 -8.52 -6.79 2.73
N ASN A 205 -7.74 -5.77 2.42
CA ASN A 205 -8.02 -4.39 2.79
C ASN A 205 -8.85 -3.75 1.67
N VAL A 206 -10.17 -3.70 1.84
CA VAL A 206 -11.12 -3.28 0.80
C VAL A 206 -11.82 -1.94 1.09
N ARG A 207 -11.42 -1.24 2.15
CA ARG A 207 -11.96 0.09 2.49
C ARG A 207 -11.00 1.19 2.02
N VAL A 208 -9.94 1.47 2.78
CA VAL A 208 -8.99 2.58 2.55
C VAL A 208 -7.55 2.06 2.53
N PRO A 209 -7.18 1.14 1.61
CA PRO A 209 -5.83 0.59 1.57
C PRO A 209 -4.79 1.69 1.29
N SER A 210 -3.61 1.56 1.90
CA SER A 210 -2.48 2.48 1.73
C SER A 210 -1.18 1.70 1.52
N GLY A 211 -0.10 2.40 1.12
CA GLY A 211 1.23 1.82 0.98
C GLY A 211 1.85 1.94 -0.41
N ILE A 212 1.07 2.21 -1.44
CA ILE A 212 1.58 2.27 -2.83
C ILE A 212 2.60 3.40 -3.06
N SER A 213 2.38 4.55 -2.46
CA SER A 213 3.30 5.69 -2.55
C SER A 213 4.67 5.38 -1.94
N TYR A 214 4.66 4.67 -0.83
CA TYR A 214 5.89 4.24 -0.15
C TYR A 214 6.68 3.25 -1.01
N MET A 215 6.01 2.28 -1.63
CA MET A 215 6.64 1.34 -2.56
C MET A 215 7.25 2.07 -3.76
N MET A 216 6.52 3.03 -4.34
CA MET A 216 7.01 3.82 -5.47
C MET A 216 8.25 4.65 -5.09
N LYS A 217 8.23 5.27 -3.91
CA LYS A 217 9.37 6.04 -3.39
C LYS A 217 10.57 5.15 -3.05
N ASN A 218 10.34 3.95 -2.48
CA ASN A 218 11.39 2.97 -2.27
C ASN A 218 12.11 2.61 -3.58
N ILE A 219 11.34 2.39 -4.65
CA ILE A 219 11.91 2.10 -5.98
C ILE A 219 12.70 3.30 -6.50
N ASP A 220 12.19 4.54 -6.38
CA ASP A 220 12.91 5.75 -6.80
C ASP A 220 14.23 5.91 -6.04
N ILE A 221 14.24 5.69 -4.73
CA ILE A 221 15.46 5.75 -3.91
C ILE A 221 16.44 4.65 -4.31
N MET A 222 15.97 3.41 -4.51
CA MET A 222 16.81 2.31 -4.98
C MET A 222 17.44 2.62 -6.33
N ILE A 223 16.71 3.17 -7.29
CA ILE A 223 17.24 3.56 -8.60
C ILE A 223 18.30 4.64 -8.45
N ASN A 224 18.10 5.63 -7.58
CA ASN A 224 19.05 6.72 -7.35
C ASN A 224 20.33 6.25 -6.67
N LEU A 225 20.24 5.29 -5.74
CA LEU A 225 21.40 4.77 -5.01
C LEU A 225 22.18 3.71 -5.79
N PHE A 226 21.50 2.94 -6.64
CA PHE A 226 22.07 1.80 -7.36
C PHE A 226 21.74 1.82 -8.87
N PRO A 227 22.02 2.92 -9.60
CA PRO A 227 21.65 3.05 -11.01
C PRO A 227 22.28 1.96 -11.87
N GLU A 228 23.49 1.50 -11.55
CA GLU A 228 24.20 0.43 -12.25
C GLU A 228 23.52 -0.94 -12.11
N LEU A 229 22.86 -1.21 -11.00
CA LEU A 229 22.05 -2.40 -10.80
C LEU A 229 20.78 -2.33 -11.67
N PHE A 230 20.07 -1.21 -11.57
CA PHE A 230 18.78 -1.05 -12.22
C PHE A 230 18.87 -0.95 -13.73
N SER A 231 20.01 -0.46 -14.27
CA SER A 231 20.29 -0.47 -15.72
C SER A 231 20.36 -1.89 -16.32
N LYS A 232 20.69 -2.89 -15.52
CA LYS A 232 20.83 -4.30 -15.91
C LYS A 232 19.56 -5.12 -15.65
N LEU A 233 18.55 -4.56 -14.95
CA LEU A 233 17.33 -5.23 -14.58
C LEU A 233 16.16 -4.74 -15.44
N SER A 234 15.34 -5.66 -15.94
CA SER A 234 14.05 -5.32 -16.55
C SER A 234 12.97 -5.34 -15.46
N ILE A 235 12.54 -4.18 -15.00
CA ILE A 235 11.56 -4.03 -13.91
C ILE A 235 10.26 -3.48 -14.47
N ARG A 236 9.11 -4.04 -14.03
CA ARG A 236 7.79 -3.51 -14.39
C ARG A 236 7.66 -2.06 -13.88
N ASN A 237 7.22 -1.18 -14.77
CA ASN A 237 7.10 0.24 -14.44
C ASN A 237 5.89 0.51 -13.54
N SER A 238 6.15 0.75 -12.25
CA SER A 238 5.13 1.12 -11.27
C SER A 238 4.73 2.60 -11.34
N LYS A 239 5.51 3.45 -12.01
CA LYS A 239 5.26 4.92 -12.13
C LYS A 239 3.96 5.23 -12.88
N LEU A 240 3.39 4.26 -13.59
CA LEU A 240 2.09 4.41 -14.26
C LEU A 240 0.89 4.26 -13.30
N TYR A 241 1.10 3.87 -12.04
CA TYR A 241 0.00 3.65 -11.10
C TYR A 241 -0.88 4.89 -10.89
N PRO A 242 -0.36 6.10 -10.58
CA PRO A 242 -1.21 7.28 -10.38
C PRO A 242 -2.02 7.65 -11.65
N LEU A 243 -1.42 7.50 -12.83
CA LEU A 243 -2.13 7.71 -14.09
C LEU A 243 -3.28 6.73 -14.27
N ASN A 244 -3.06 5.44 -13.97
CA ASN A 244 -4.10 4.43 -14.07
C ASN A 244 -5.20 4.63 -13.03
N LEU A 245 -4.83 5.02 -11.80
CA LEU A 245 -5.77 5.39 -10.74
C LEU A 245 -6.64 6.58 -11.18
N SER A 246 -6.04 7.65 -11.69
CA SER A 246 -6.76 8.82 -12.22
C SER A 246 -7.72 8.44 -13.34
N LYS A 247 -7.30 7.59 -14.29
CA LYS A 247 -8.16 7.09 -15.37
C LYS A 247 -9.34 6.28 -14.85
N MET A 248 -9.10 5.40 -13.86
CA MET A 248 -10.14 4.57 -13.25
C MET A 248 -11.15 5.44 -12.51
N LEU A 249 -10.70 6.40 -11.69
CA LEU A 249 -11.57 7.31 -10.97
C LEU A 249 -12.44 8.14 -11.92
N ARG A 250 -11.87 8.70 -12.99
CA ARG A 250 -12.65 9.42 -13.99
C ARG A 250 -13.71 8.55 -14.68
N LYS A 251 -13.41 7.26 -14.94
CA LYS A 251 -14.37 6.31 -15.49
C LYS A 251 -15.48 5.92 -14.50
N SER A 252 -15.26 6.10 -13.20
CA SER A 252 -16.26 5.83 -12.16
C SER A 252 -17.26 6.98 -12.00
N SER A 253 -17.08 8.08 -12.72
CA SER A 253 -18.01 9.21 -12.72
C SER A 253 -19.37 8.80 -13.27
N SER A 254 -20.43 9.22 -12.60
CA SER A 254 -21.81 9.15 -13.10
C SER A 254 -22.13 10.29 -14.08
N SER A 255 -21.26 11.30 -14.18
CA SER A 255 -21.46 12.43 -15.08
C SER A 255 -21.03 12.08 -16.51
N ASN A 256 -21.76 12.61 -17.51
CA ASN A 256 -21.42 12.45 -18.93
C ASN A 256 -20.31 13.43 -19.39
N LYS A 257 -19.57 14.04 -18.47
CA LYS A 257 -18.50 14.98 -18.80
C LYS A 257 -17.30 14.25 -19.43
N LYS A 258 -16.72 14.84 -20.46
CA LYS A 258 -15.50 14.33 -21.10
C LYS A 258 -14.32 14.28 -20.12
N ASN A 259 -14.23 15.26 -19.22
CA ASN A 259 -13.19 15.39 -18.21
C ASN A 259 -13.84 15.61 -16.84
N PRO A 260 -14.25 14.54 -16.13
CA PRO A 260 -14.79 14.65 -14.80
C PRO A 260 -13.76 15.21 -13.81
N ILE A 261 -14.21 16.05 -12.89
CA ILE A 261 -13.38 16.61 -11.83
C ILE A 261 -13.25 15.58 -10.72
N VAL A 262 -12.01 15.20 -10.42
CA VAL A 262 -11.64 14.26 -9.35
C VAL A 262 -10.94 15.04 -8.26
N SER A 263 -11.27 14.76 -6.99
CA SER A 263 -10.55 15.26 -5.81
C SER A 263 -10.29 14.12 -4.84
N ILE A 264 -9.27 14.26 -4.00
CA ILE A 264 -8.95 13.32 -2.93
C ILE A 264 -9.36 13.94 -1.59
N LEU A 265 -10.25 13.28 -0.85
CA LEU A 265 -10.62 13.67 0.52
C LEU A 265 -9.67 13.03 1.52
N THR A 266 -8.95 13.86 2.28
CA THR A 266 -8.07 13.45 3.36
C THR A 266 -8.62 13.87 4.72
N PRO A 267 -8.38 13.10 5.80
CA PRO A 267 -8.67 13.55 7.16
C PRO A 267 -7.62 14.53 7.72
N GLY A 268 -6.68 14.98 6.88
CA GLY A 268 -5.67 15.99 7.23
C GLY A 268 -4.32 15.43 7.67
N VAL A 269 -3.42 16.36 8.01
CA VAL A 269 -1.99 16.09 8.27
C VAL A 269 -1.69 15.16 9.45
N ASN A 270 -2.64 15.00 10.37
CA ASN A 270 -2.48 14.10 11.51
C ASN A 270 -2.70 12.63 11.17
N ASN A 271 -3.17 12.31 9.95
CA ASN A 271 -3.37 10.94 9.51
C ASN A 271 -2.03 10.26 9.19
N SER A 272 -1.90 8.99 9.58
CA SER A 272 -0.66 8.22 9.35
C SER A 272 -0.31 8.06 7.87
N ALA A 273 -1.30 8.06 6.98
CA ALA A 273 -1.13 7.92 5.54
C ALA A 273 -1.20 9.27 4.79
N PHE A 274 -1.11 10.42 5.47
CA PHE A 274 -1.23 11.74 4.83
C PHE A 274 -0.20 11.93 3.71
N PHE A 275 1.04 11.45 3.90
CA PHE A 275 2.05 11.44 2.85
C PHE A 275 1.52 10.80 1.56
N GLU A 276 0.86 9.65 1.65
CA GLU A 276 0.29 8.98 0.47
C GLU A 276 -0.83 9.80 -0.17
N HIS A 277 -1.69 10.43 0.63
CA HIS A 277 -2.78 11.24 0.10
C HIS A 277 -2.25 12.41 -0.72
N SER A 278 -1.28 13.17 -0.18
CA SER A 278 -0.66 14.31 -0.86
C SER A 278 0.16 13.87 -2.09
N TYR A 279 0.92 12.78 -1.96
CA TYR A 279 1.70 12.22 -3.07
C TYR A 279 0.81 11.80 -4.24
N LEU A 280 -0.28 11.09 -3.98
CA LEU A 280 -1.21 10.67 -5.03
C LEU A 280 -1.92 11.87 -5.67
N ALA A 281 -2.33 12.86 -4.88
CA ALA A 281 -2.95 14.08 -5.40
C ALA A 281 -2.02 14.80 -6.37
N ASP A 282 -0.76 15.00 -5.97
CA ASP A 282 0.29 15.62 -6.80
C ASP A 282 0.54 14.82 -8.08
N GLN A 283 0.78 13.51 -7.98
CA GLN A 283 1.08 12.66 -9.13
C GLN A 283 -0.09 12.47 -10.10
N MET A 284 -1.32 12.62 -9.63
CA MET A 284 -2.54 12.55 -10.44
C MET A 284 -2.94 13.91 -11.00
N GLY A 285 -2.39 15.00 -10.48
CA GLY A 285 -2.78 16.37 -10.81
C GLY A 285 -4.23 16.67 -10.41
N VAL A 286 -4.61 16.31 -9.18
CA VAL A 286 -5.95 16.52 -8.62
C VAL A 286 -5.86 17.23 -7.28
N GLU A 287 -6.95 17.90 -6.90
CA GLU A 287 -7.01 18.63 -5.63
C GLU A 287 -7.06 17.67 -4.44
N LEU A 288 -6.29 17.99 -3.39
CA LEU A 288 -6.38 17.37 -2.07
C LEU A 288 -7.24 18.27 -1.19
N VAL A 289 -8.34 17.73 -0.66
CA VAL A 289 -9.32 18.49 0.12
C VAL A 289 -9.56 17.82 1.48
N GLU A 290 -9.89 18.62 2.47
CA GLU A 290 -10.43 18.18 3.76
C GLU A 290 -11.95 18.44 3.80
N GLY A 291 -12.68 17.89 4.79
CA GLY A 291 -14.12 18.09 4.93
C GLY A 291 -14.51 19.58 4.99
N ILE A 292 -13.68 20.41 5.63
CA ILE A 292 -13.90 21.86 5.73
C ILE A 292 -13.87 22.61 4.38
N ASP A 293 -13.24 22.02 3.37
CA ASP A 293 -13.15 22.59 2.03
C ASP A 293 -14.35 22.21 1.16
N LEU A 294 -15.23 21.35 1.67
CA LEU A 294 -16.33 20.74 0.92
C LEU A 294 -17.69 21.29 1.38
N SER A 295 -18.64 21.27 0.48
CA SER A 295 -20.05 21.60 0.77
C SER A 295 -20.96 20.98 -0.29
N VAL A 296 -22.19 20.59 0.11
CA VAL A 296 -23.22 20.22 -0.85
C VAL A 296 -23.94 21.51 -1.30
N ARG A 297 -23.90 21.80 -2.59
CA ARG A 297 -24.50 22.99 -3.19
C ARG A 297 -25.35 22.61 -4.40
N ASN A 298 -26.63 23.01 -4.36
CA ASN A 298 -27.59 22.68 -5.42
C ASN A 298 -27.67 21.16 -5.73
N GLY A 299 -27.53 20.32 -4.69
CA GLY A 299 -27.54 18.86 -4.85
C GLY A 299 -26.25 18.25 -5.36
N TYR A 300 -25.15 19.01 -5.49
CA TYR A 300 -23.85 18.54 -5.93
C TYR A 300 -22.77 18.80 -4.87
N LEU A 301 -21.88 17.85 -4.72
CA LEU A 301 -20.66 18.06 -3.94
C LEU A 301 -19.77 19.10 -4.63
N ALA A 302 -19.34 20.09 -3.90
CA ALA A 302 -18.46 21.15 -4.37
C ALA A 302 -17.30 21.39 -3.43
N MET A 303 -16.14 21.75 -3.98
CA MET A 303 -14.97 22.20 -3.24
C MET A 303 -14.80 23.70 -3.34
N ARG A 304 -14.28 24.32 -2.28
CA ARG A 304 -13.93 25.73 -2.25
C ARG A 304 -12.60 25.94 -2.97
N THR A 305 -12.57 26.86 -3.91
CA THR A 305 -11.37 27.30 -4.63
C THR A 305 -11.19 28.80 -4.51
N ILE A 306 -10.06 29.33 -4.98
CA ILE A 306 -9.83 30.79 -5.03
C ILE A 306 -10.85 31.52 -5.91
N ASP A 307 -11.39 30.84 -6.95
CA ASP A 307 -12.39 31.36 -7.88
C ASP A 307 -13.83 31.09 -7.46
N GLY A 308 -14.03 30.59 -6.22
CA GLY A 308 -15.33 30.22 -5.67
C GLY A 308 -15.55 28.70 -5.62
N TRP A 309 -16.81 28.27 -5.62
CA TRP A 309 -17.17 26.88 -5.48
C TRP A 309 -17.14 26.13 -6.83
N LYS A 310 -16.50 24.97 -6.86
CA LYS A 310 -16.36 24.12 -8.03
C LYS A 310 -16.90 22.72 -7.76
N ASN A 311 -17.84 22.24 -8.57
CA ASN A 311 -18.43 20.91 -8.41
C ASN A 311 -17.39 19.81 -8.60
N ILE A 312 -17.46 18.77 -7.78
CA ILE A 312 -16.68 17.55 -7.87
C ILE A 312 -17.55 16.45 -8.49
N ASP A 313 -17.02 15.74 -9.47
CA ASP A 313 -17.72 14.62 -10.11
C ASP A 313 -17.34 13.26 -9.47
N VAL A 314 -16.13 13.14 -8.94
CA VAL A 314 -15.62 11.94 -8.27
C VAL A 314 -14.79 12.34 -7.04
N LEU A 315 -15.18 11.84 -5.88
CA LEU A 315 -14.44 12.00 -4.64
C LEU A 315 -13.73 10.69 -4.29
N TYR A 316 -12.41 10.68 -4.35
CA TYR A 316 -11.62 9.58 -3.82
C TYR A 316 -11.39 9.81 -2.33
N ARG A 317 -12.18 9.15 -1.50
CA ARG A 317 -12.12 9.32 -0.05
C ARG A 317 -10.98 8.50 0.58
N ARG A 318 -10.27 9.12 1.52
CA ARG A 318 -9.27 8.46 2.37
C ARG A 318 -9.69 8.48 3.84
N ILE A 319 -11.02 8.45 4.07
CA ILE A 319 -11.69 8.29 5.35
C ILE A 319 -12.62 7.09 5.27
N ASP A 320 -12.96 6.48 6.39
CA ASP A 320 -13.91 5.38 6.44
C ASP A 320 -15.34 5.86 6.11
N ASP A 321 -16.20 4.94 5.66
CA ASP A 321 -17.57 5.22 5.21
C ASP A 321 -18.38 6.00 6.23
N GLU A 322 -18.30 5.60 7.49
CA GLU A 322 -19.07 6.18 8.58
C GLU A 322 -18.77 7.66 8.86
N TYR A 323 -17.62 8.17 8.40
CA TYR A 323 -17.23 9.56 8.60
C TYR A 323 -17.61 10.48 7.45
N ILE A 324 -18.15 9.95 6.33
CA ILE A 324 -18.35 10.75 5.12
C ILE A 324 -19.53 11.71 5.23
N ASP A 325 -20.62 11.28 5.91
CA ASP A 325 -21.86 12.05 6.03
C ASP A 325 -22.40 11.96 7.46
N PRO A 326 -22.26 13.05 8.26
CA PRO A 326 -22.74 13.07 9.65
C PRO A 326 -24.27 12.98 9.78
N LEU A 327 -25.04 13.30 8.74
CA LEU A 327 -26.51 13.20 8.78
C LEU A 327 -27.00 11.76 8.64
N TRP A 328 -26.22 10.89 8.00
CA TRP A 328 -26.64 9.51 7.69
C TRP A 328 -25.87 8.44 8.47
N PHE A 329 -24.67 8.73 8.94
CA PHE A 329 -23.80 7.75 9.57
C PHE A 329 -23.39 8.19 10.98
N LYS A 330 -22.26 8.88 11.12
CA LYS A 330 -21.69 9.25 12.41
C LYS A 330 -21.88 10.74 12.68
N GLU A 331 -22.85 11.08 13.54
CA GLU A 331 -23.32 12.45 13.83
C GLU A 331 -22.19 13.43 14.28
N ASP A 332 -21.16 12.92 14.95
CA ASP A 332 -20.03 13.73 15.45
C ASP A 332 -18.86 13.82 14.45
N SER A 333 -19.03 13.36 13.22
CA SER A 333 -17.98 13.41 12.21
C SER A 333 -17.75 14.83 11.70
N LEU A 334 -16.48 15.25 11.79
CA LEU A 334 -15.99 16.50 11.19
C LEU A 334 -15.12 16.25 9.94
N LEU A 335 -14.98 14.98 9.52
CA LEU A 335 -14.07 14.58 8.44
C LEU A 335 -14.75 14.56 7.08
N GLY A 336 -16.06 14.50 7.06
CA GLY A 336 -16.88 14.43 5.86
C GLY A 336 -17.65 15.71 5.57
N VAL A 337 -18.80 15.56 4.92
CA VAL A 337 -19.64 16.66 4.47
C VAL A 337 -21.11 16.33 4.79
N PRO A 338 -21.83 17.21 5.51
CA PRO A 338 -23.28 17.05 5.73
C PRO A 338 -24.10 17.39 4.48
#